data_7e83ae10202400a755a3630152867464
#
_entry.id   7e83ae10202400a755a3630152867464
#
_cell.length_a   1.000
_cell.length_b   1.000
_cell.length_c   1.000
_cell.angle_alpha   90.00
_cell.angle_beta   90.00
_cell.angle_gamma   90.00
#
_symmetry.space_group_name_H-M   'P 1'
#
loop_
_entity.id
_entity.type
_entity.pdbx_description
1 polymer ?
#
loop_
_entity_poly.entity_id
_entity_poly.type
_entity_poly.pdbx_seq_one_letter_code
_entity_poly.pdbx_strand_id
1 'polypeptide(L)'
;SDSSYLDSFESFKDSIDIPISPEKDITEHLSQLIRHPGTNQIETFADGMVKLIAVKASKKGKLVGKELKNINDDMPDVETHVPVIYRKNKPIKPSGSTIIKENDELYFITSAENIDSVVNEVQEDHSQHSRIFIVGGGKIGFNLAKDLESDFNVKLVERDKARCKFLSEELERSIVLHGSGSDEELLSSENIDQTDVFCALTNDDEANIMSSFLAKKLGAKKTMILVNNISYMDIIPKRFIDNVVAPYRLTISLVMQDLREADFAQDVLLKMHSGAEAVEGVVHSNPFTSDFIGKPVVDLPIPEEASIGAIVRDEKILMPSNDLMLSIDDHLIVFFTDKQAIPEIENYFREV
;
A
#
# COMPACT_ATOMS: atom_id res chain seq x y z
N SER A 1 22.14 -6.15 -22.25
CA SER A 1 21.98 -4.98 -23.14
C SER A 1 21.11 -3.86 -22.54
N ASP A 2 21.09 -3.74 -21.20
CA ASP A 2 20.33 -2.65 -20.55
C ASP A 2 21.13 -1.34 -20.40
N SER A 3 22.43 -1.36 -20.65
CA SER A 3 23.25 -0.13 -20.65
C SER A 3 22.84 0.85 -21.76
N SER A 4 22.37 0.37 -22.90
CA SER A 4 21.95 1.25 -24.01
C SER A 4 20.66 2.03 -23.73
N TYR A 5 19.81 1.54 -22.80
CA TYR A 5 18.61 2.25 -22.35
C TYR A 5 18.98 3.33 -21.33
N LEU A 6 19.91 3.06 -20.42
CA LEU A 6 20.40 4.04 -19.45
C LEU A 6 21.18 5.16 -20.14
N ASP A 7 22.02 4.84 -21.14
CA ASP A 7 22.75 5.83 -21.93
C ASP A 7 21.81 6.72 -22.77
N SER A 8 20.71 6.16 -23.29
CA SER A 8 19.67 6.95 -23.96
C SER A 8 18.89 7.82 -22.98
N PHE A 9 18.65 7.37 -21.73
CA PHE A 9 18.01 8.17 -20.69
C PHE A 9 18.85 9.36 -20.27
N GLU A 10 20.17 9.20 -20.16
CA GLU A 10 21.08 10.33 -19.84
C GLU A 10 21.08 11.42 -20.92
N SER A 11 20.90 11.05 -22.18
CA SER A 11 20.80 12.00 -23.30
C SER A 11 19.47 12.79 -23.33
N PHE A 12 18.42 12.30 -22.67
CA PHE A 12 17.11 12.96 -22.57
C PHE A 12 16.80 13.56 -21.21
N LYS A 13 17.72 13.49 -20.26
CA LYS A 13 17.54 13.95 -18.88
C LYS A 13 17.07 15.41 -18.77
N ASP A 14 17.52 16.26 -19.71
CA ASP A 14 17.11 17.67 -19.79
C ASP A 14 15.74 17.88 -20.47
N SER A 15 15.10 16.82 -20.94
CA SER A 15 13.82 16.88 -21.68
C SER A 15 12.70 16.07 -21.00
N ILE A 16 12.99 15.46 -19.85
CA ILE A 16 12.03 14.66 -19.08
C ILE A 16 11.98 15.25 -17.69
N ASP A 17 10.85 15.82 -17.34
CA ASP A 17 10.65 16.45 -16.03
C ASP A 17 10.61 15.38 -14.92
N ILE A 18 9.84 14.30 -15.12
CA ILE A 18 9.68 13.23 -14.12
C ILE A 18 9.71 11.83 -14.76
N PRO A 19 10.70 10.99 -14.44
CA PRO A 19 10.75 9.60 -14.90
C PRO A 19 9.89 8.71 -14.00
N ILE A 20 8.81 8.14 -14.52
CA ILE A 20 7.98 7.15 -13.81
C ILE A 20 8.52 5.74 -14.10
N SER A 21 8.79 4.97 -13.06
CA SER A 21 9.24 3.57 -13.14
C SER A 21 8.29 2.64 -12.39
N PRO A 22 7.18 2.23 -13.02
CA PRO A 22 6.17 1.41 -12.37
C PRO A 22 6.71 0.10 -11.77
N GLU A 23 7.74 -0.49 -12.39
CA GLU A 23 8.34 -1.73 -11.89
C GLU A 23 9.02 -1.56 -10.53
N LYS A 24 9.65 -0.40 -10.28
CA LYS A 24 10.28 -0.07 -9.00
C LYS A 24 9.21 0.10 -7.93
N ASP A 25 8.18 0.87 -8.22
CA ASP A 25 7.10 1.18 -7.29
C ASP A 25 6.30 -0.07 -6.91
N ILE A 26 6.03 -0.96 -7.89
CA ILE A 26 5.41 -2.27 -7.65
C ILE A 26 6.28 -3.13 -6.75
N THR A 27 7.59 -3.18 -7.01
CA THR A 27 8.54 -3.96 -6.21
C THR A 27 8.53 -3.47 -4.76
N GLU A 28 8.60 -2.17 -4.54
CA GLU A 28 8.56 -1.55 -3.22
C GLU A 28 7.24 -1.84 -2.50
N HIS A 29 6.11 -1.65 -3.18
CA HIS A 29 4.78 -1.96 -2.63
C HIS A 29 4.66 -3.44 -2.20
N LEU A 30 5.07 -4.38 -3.05
CA LEU A 30 5.07 -5.81 -2.72
C LEU A 30 6.00 -6.12 -1.54
N SER A 31 7.19 -5.53 -1.51
CA SER A 31 8.15 -5.70 -0.43
C SER A 31 7.57 -5.26 0.91
N GLN A 32 6.94 -4.08 0.97
CA GLN A 32 6.29 -3.58 2.19
C GLN A 32 5.19 -4.54 2.69
N LEU A 33 4.32 -5.03 1.79
CA LEU A 33 3.27 -5.99 2.15
C LEU A 33 3.81 -7.34 2.66
N ILE A 34 5.01 -7.74 2.21
CA ILE A 34 5.69 -8.96 2.67
C ILE A 34 6.35 -8.74 4.02
N ARG A 35 6.98 -7.60 4.23
CA ARG A 35 7.67 -7.23 5.47
C ARG A 35 6.71 -6.98 6.63
N HIS A 36 5.49 -6.53 6.34
CA HIS A 36 4.45 -6.24 7.34
C HIS A 36 3.23 -7.18 7.18
N PRO A 37 3.34 -8.44 7.67
CA PRO A 37 2.23 -9.40 7.62
C PRO A 37 0.98 -8.83 8.29
N GLY A 38 -0.20 -9.20 7.77
CA GLY A 38 -1.48 -8.73 8.30
C GLY A 38 -1.99 -7.43 7.66
N THR A 39 -1.14 -6.68 6.96
CA THR A 39 -1.57 -5.54 6.17
C THR A 39 -2.12 -5.97 4.80
N ASN A 40 -3.15 -5.26 4.34
CA ASN A 40 -3.73 -5.43 2.99
C ASN A 40 -3.27 -4.36 2.02
N GLN A 41 -2.93 -3.18 2.54
CA GLN A 41 -2.40 -2.03 1.82
C GLN A 41 -1.44 -1.28 2.73
N ILE A 42 -0.38 -0.75 2.17
CA ILE A 42 0.56 0.16 2.84
C ILE A 42 0.87 1.27 1.84
N GLU A 43 0.64 2.51 2.24
CA GLU A 43 1.00 3.69 1.47
C GLU A 43 1.85 4.60 2.34
N THR A 44 2.61 5.47 1.69
CA THR A 44 3.60 6.30 2.37
C THR A 44 3.34 7.75 2.03
N PHE A 45 3.34 8.62 3.03
CA PHE A 45 3.15 10.07 2.91
C PHE A 45 4.30 10.80 3.61
N ALA A 46 4.44 12.08 3.35
CA ALA A 46 5.42 12.97 3.96
C ALA A 46 6.84 12.39 3.95
N ASP A 47 7.35 12.08 2.74
CA ASP A 47 8.70 11.55 2.50
C ASP A 47 9.05 10.31 3.34
N GLY A 48 8.06 9.49 3.65
CA GLY A 48 8.27 8.23 4.38
C GLY A 48 7.90 8.26 5.85
N MET A 49 7.65 9.41 6.41
CA MET A 49 7.36 9.58 7.84
C MET A 49 6.01 8.97 8.23
N VAL A 50 4.99 9.21 7.43
CA VAL A 50 3.62 8.74 7.70
C VAL A 50 3.31 7.49 6.89
N LYS A 51 2.80 6.47 7.54
CA LYS A 51 2.29 5.24 6.91
C LYS A 51 0.77 5.17 7.06
N LEU A 52 0.11 4.94 5.94
CA LEU A 52 -1.27 4.52 5.89
C LEU A 52 -1.30 3.02 5.70
N ILE A 53 -1.87 2.31 6.64
CA ILE A 53 -2.01 0.85 6.56
C ILE A 53 -3.48 0.44 6.60
N ALA A 54 -3.86 -0.50 5.73
CA ALA A 54 -5.16 -1.15 5.78
C ALA A 54 -5.05 -2.52 6.47
N VAL A 55 -5.79 -2.70 7.55
CA VAL A 55 -5.80 -3.94 8.33
C VAL A 55 -7.23 -4.45 8.47
N LYS A 56 -7.44 -5.74 8.18
CA LYS A 56 -8.75 -6.36 8.34
C LYS A 56 -8.92 -6.89 9.76
N ALA A 57 -9.98 -6.45 10.44
CA ALA A 57 -10.28 -6.88 11.80
C ALA A 57 -10.65 -8.38 11.85
N SER A 58 -9.86 -9.16 12.59
CA SER A 58 -10.13 -10.58 12.83
C SER A 58 -11.09 -10.75 14.01
N LYS A 59 -11.82 -11.86 14.05
CA LYS A 59 -12.80 -12.17 15.12
C LYS A 59 -12.20 -12.07 16.53
N LYS A 60 -10.93 -12.38 16.67
CA LYS A 60 -10.22 -12.42 17.94
C LYS A 60 -9.32 -11.19 18.17
N GLY A 61 -9.30 -10.24 17.23
CA GLY A 61 -8.56 -8.99 17.39
C GLY A 61 -9.07 -8.22 18.62
N LYS A 62 -8.15 -7.69 19.41
CA LYS A 62 -8.44 -7.06 20.70
C LYS A 62 -9.31 -5.78 20.57
N LEU A 63 -9.25 -5.12 19.40
CA LEU A 63 -10.04 -3.92 19.13
C LEU A 63 -11.49 -4.24 18.68
N VAL A 64 -11.81 -5.49 18.30
CA VAL A 64 -13.16 -5.86 17.87
C VAL A 64 -14.15 -5.79 19.03
N GLY A 65 -15.24 -5.08 18.81
CA GLY A 65 -16.26 -4.81 19.82
C GLY A 65 -16.02 -3.55 20.66
N LYS A 66 -14.88 -2.88 20.50
CA LYS A 66 -14.55 -1.63 21.21
C LYS A 66 -14.93 -0.40 20.39
N GLU A 67 -15.15 0.72 21.09
CA GLU A 67 -15.34 2.03 20.47
C GLU A 67 -14.00 2.67 20.09
N LEU A 68 -13.93 3.37 18.97
CA LEU A 68 -12.71 4.02 18.48
C LEU A 68 -12.10 5.03 19.45
N LYS A 69 -12.90 5.73 20.26
CA LYS A 69 -12.39 6.68 21.26
C LYS A 69 -11.44 6.04 22.29
N ASN A 70 -11.52 4.71 22.46
CA ASN A 70 -10.70 3.97 23.42
C ASN A 70 -9.39 3.44 22.80
N ILE A 71 -9.14 3.72 21.53
CA ILE A 71 -7.98 3.17 20.80
C ILE A 71 -6.65 3.60 21.47
N ASN A 72 -6.56 4.85 21.92
CA ASN A 72 -5.36 5.35 22.58
C ASN A 72 -5.15 4.73 23.97
N ASP A 73 -6.23 4.34 24.64
CA ASP A 73 -6.14 3.62 25.92
C ASP A 73 -5.68 2.17 25.72
N ASP A 74 -6.07 1.56 24.59
CA ASP A 74 -5.67 0.21 24.21
C ASP A 74 -4.24 0.14 23.67
N MET A 75 -3.75 1.23 23.08
CA MET A 75 -2.41 1.37 22.49
C MET A 75 -1.73 2.67 22.97
N PRO A 76 -1.41 2.81 24.28
CA PRO A 76 -0.95 4.08 24.85
C PRO A 76 0.40 4.56 24.30
N ASP A 77 1.23 3.64 23.81
CA ASP A 77 2.57 3.95 23.27
C ASP A 77 2.57 4.06 21.73
N VAL A 78 1.41 4.01 21.09
CA VAL A 78 1.27 4.01 19.63
C VAL A 78 0.46 5.23 19.19
N GLU A 79 1.14 6.20 18.59
CA GLU A 79 0.44 7.29 17.91
C GLU A 79 -0.23 6.79 16.64
N THR A 80 -1.57 6.80 16.66
CA THR A 80 -2.37 6.31 15.53
C THR A 80 -3.73 7.00 15.46
N HIS A 81 -4.25 7.06 14.23
CA HIS A 81 -5.60 7.56 13.93
C HIS A 81 -6.27 6.68 12.88
N VAL A 82 -7.61 6.58 12.93
CA VAL A 82 -8.42 5.82 11.96
C VAL A 82 -9.31 6.78 11.18
N PRO A 83 -8.87 7.31 10.04
CA PRO A 83 -9.64 8.25 9.22
C PRO A 83 -10.81 7.61 8.48
N VAL A 84 -10.73 6.33 8.12
CA VAL A 84 -11.78 5.63 7.38
C VAL A 84 -11.84 4.15 7.76
N ILE A 85 -13.05 3.59 7.76
CA ILE A 85 -13.31 2.16 7.91
C ILE A 85 -14.12 1.69 6.71
N TYR A 86 -13.72 0.57 6.11
CA TYR A 86 -14.55 -0.13 5.13
C TYR A 86 -15.34 -1.25 5.80
N ARG A 87 -16.66 -1.11 5.77
CA ARG A 87 -17.61 -2.12 6.27
C ARG A 87 -18.45 -2.65 5.12
N LYS A 88 -18.34 -3.95 4.84
CA LYS A 88 -19.01 -4.59 3.68
C LYS A 88 -18.70 -3.88 2.36
N ASN A 89 -17.44 -3.51 2.14
CA ASN A 89 -16.92 -2.78 0.97
C ASN A 89 -17.46 -1.35 0.78
N LYS A 90 -18.09 -0.75 1.80
CA LYS A 90 -18.51 0.66 1.77
C LYS A 90 -17.66 1.47 2.74
N PRO A 91 -17.11 2.61 2.33
CA PRO A 91 -16.38 3.49 3.22
C PRO A 91 -17.36 4.15 4.21
N ILE A 92 -16.93 4.30 5.43
CA ILE A 92 -17.61 5.08 6.46
C ILE A 92 -16.59 6.00 7.13
N LYS A 93 -16.97 7.26 7.35
CA LYS A 93 -16.23 8.17 8.21
C LYS A 93 -16.50 7.78 9.66
N PRO A 94 -15.51 7.32 10.42
CA PRO A 94 -15.74 6.90 11.78
C PRO A 94 -15.89 8.09 12.74
N SER A 95 -16.56 7.86 13.85
CA SER A 95 -16.62 8.77 15.01
C SER A 95 -16.06 8.06 16.24
N GLY A 96 -15.79 8.78 17.33
CA GLY A 96 -15.32 8.18 18.57
C GLY A 96 -16.23 7.08 19.12
N SER A 97 -17.55 7.13 18.84
CA SER A 97 -18.54 6.10 19.24
C SER A 97 -18.67 4.96 18.23
N THR A 98 -17.90 4.96 17.14
CA THR A 98 -17.93 3.88 16.18
C THR A 98 -17.35 2.60 16.78
N ILE A 99 -18.14 1.53 16.79
CA ILE A 99 -17.70 0.21 17.25
C ILE A 99 -17.06 -0.55 16.10
N ILE A 100 -15.84 -1.03 16.31
CA ILE A 100 -15.10 -1.89 15.38
C ILE A 100 -15.77 -3.27 15.34
N LYS A 101 -16.05 -3.79 14.13
CA LYS A 101 -16.68 -5.08 13.91
C LYS A 101 -15.73 -6.05 13.22
N GLU A 102 -15.98 -7.34 13.44
CA GLU A 102 -15.31 -8.40 12.67
C GLU A 102 -15.47 -8.16 11.16
N ASN A 103 -14.40 -8.36 10.40
CA ASN A 103 -14.28 -8.10 8.97
C ASN A 103 -14.36 -6.63 8.54
N ASP A 104 -14.39 -5.67 9.45
CA ASP A 104 -14.09 -4.29 9.10
C ASP A 104 -12.65 -4.20 8.59
N GLU A 105 -12.42 -3.41 7.56
CA GLU A 105 -11.09 -3.05 7.10
C GLU A 105 -10.80 -1.63 7.58
N LEU A 106 -9.91 -1.52 8.55
CA LEU A 106 -9.56 -0.26 9.18
C LEU A 106 -8.32 0.31 8.47
N TYR A 107 -8.39 1.57 8.14
CA TYR A 107 -7.24 2.33 7.64
C TYR A 107 -6.65 3.12 8.81
N PHE A 108 -5.40 2.82 9.14
CA PHE A 108 -4.67 3.50 10.22
C PHE A 108 -3.62 4.42 9.63
N ILE A 109 -3.52 5.59 10.18
CA ILE A 109 -2.34 6.46 10.07
C ILE A 109 -1.44 6.17 11.25
N THR A 110 -0.14 5.94 10.99
CA THR A 110 0.85 5.67 12.02
C THR A 110 2.28 5.91 11.48
N SER A 111 3.31 5.78 12.32
CA SER A 111 4.71 5.74 11.89
C SER A 111 5.11 4.34 11.40
N ALA A 112 6.23 4.24 10.67
CA ALA A 112 6.73 2.95 10.17
C ALA A 112 7.03 1.96 11.31
N GLU A 113 7.56 2.43 12.43
CA GLU A 113 7.92 1.61 13.59
C GLU A 113 6.71 1.03 14.33
N ASN A 114 5.53 1.63 14.18
CA ASN A 114 4.32 1.25 14.88
C ASN A 114 3.40 0.30 14.09
N ILE A 115 3.73 -0.01 12.83
CA ILE A 115 2.88 -0.85 11.96
C ILE A 115 2.54 -2.18 12.62
N ASP A 116 3.55 -2.91 13.08
CA ASP A 116 3.36 -4.24 13.66
C ASP A 116 2.56 -4.18 14.97
N SER A 117 2.74 -3.13 15.76
CA SER A 117 1.97 -2.90 16.99
C SER A 117 0.48 -2.71 16.69
N VAL A 118 0.16 -1.89 15.68
CA VAL A 118 -1.23 -1.69 15.23
C VAL A 118 -1.83 -2.99 14.70
N VAL A 119 -1.11 -3.72 13.87
CA VAL A 119 -1.59 -4.99 13.30
C VAL A 119 -1.90 -6.00 14.40
N ASN A 120 -1.04 -6.12 15.42
CA ASN A 120 -1.19 -7.03 16.57
C ASN A 120 -2.47 -6.78 17.38
N GLU A 121 -2.93 -5.54 17.46
CA GLU A 121 -4.16 -5.21 18.18
C GLU A 121 -5.42 -5.50 17.36
N VAL A 122 -5.32 -5.46 16.02
CA VAL A 122 -6.44 -5.70 15.11
C VAL A 122 -6.60 -7.18 14.76
N GLN A 123 -5.47 -7.93 14.75
CA GLN A 123 -5.41 -9.35 14.41
C GLN A 123 -4.72 -10.13 15.54
N GLU A 124 -5.24 -11.31 15.88
CA GLU A 124 -4.67 -12.13 16.96
C GLU A 124 -3.39 -12.89 16.54
N ASP A 125 -3.28 -13.24 15.27
CA ASP A 125 -2.25 -14.17 14.82
C ASP A 125 -1.73 -13.77 13.43
N HIS A 126 -0.63 -13.02 13.41
CA HIS A 126 0.16 -12.83 12.21
C HIS A 126 1.60 -13.28 12.51
N SER A 127 1.92 -14.47 12.08
CA SER A 127 3.30 -14.93 12.10
C SER A 127 4.12 -14.13 11.10
N GLN A 128 5.32 -13.73 11.49
CA GLN A 128 6.26 -13.13 10.54
C GLN A 128 6.50 -14.07 9.36
N HIS A 129 6.52 -13.51 8.16
CA HIS A 129 6.85 -14.25 6.97
C HIS A 129 8.33 -14.68 7.01
N SER A 130 8.62 -15.83 6.45
CA SER A 130 9.98 -16.37 6.39
C SER A 130 10.30 -16.97 5.01
N ARG A 131 9.30 -17.55 4.35
CA ARG A 131 9.45 -18.29 3.09
C ARG A 131 8.62 -17.64 2.00
N ILE A 132 9.31 -17.11 1.00
CA ILE A 132 8.71 -16.40 -0.13
C ILE A 132 8.93 -17.21 -1.39
N PHE A 133 7.87 -17.42 -2.16
CA PHE A 133 7.91 -18.12 -3.43
C PHE A 133 7.48 -17.18 -4.56
N ILE A 134 8.37 -16.88 -5.48
CA ILE A 134 8.14 -15.93 -6.59
C ILE A 134 8.06 -16.71 -7.89
N VAL A 135 7.04 -16.46 -8.71
CA VAL A 135 6.89 -16.96 -10.07
C VAL A 135 7.04 -15.82 -11.05
N GLY A 136 8.03 -15.94 -11.94
CA GLY A 136 8.40 -14.94 -12.94
C GLY A 136 9.67 -14.18 -12.57
N GLY A 137 10.76 -14.47 -13.31
CA GLY A 137 12.07 -13.82 -13.16
C GLY A 137 12.24 -12.57 -14.02
N GLY A 138 11.14 -11.86 -14.35
CA GLY A 138 11.15 -10.56 -15.01
C GLY A 138 11.76 -9.46 -14.14
N LYS A 139 11.63 -8.19 -14.55
CA LYS A 139 12.19 -7.06 -13.79
C LYS A 139 11.65 -7.01 -12.36
N ILE A 140 10.32 -7.10 -12.18
CA ILE A 140 9.67 -7.03 -10.87
C ILE A 140 10.09 -8.20 -9.99
N GLY A 141 9.98 -9.46 -10.49
CA GLY A 141 10.33 -10.63 -9.70
C GLY A 141 11.81 -10.71 -9.32
N PHE A 142 12.72 -10.30 -10.22
CA PHE A 142 14.15 -10.20 -9.96
C PHE A 142 14.44 -9.15 -8.86
N ASN A 143 13.91 -7.94 -9.01
CA ASN A 143 14.14 -6.87 -8.05
C ASN A 143 13.54 -7.21 -6.68
N LEU A 144 12.36 -7.82 -6.64
CA LEU A 144 11.74 -8.27 -5.40
C LEU A 144 12.56 -9.39 -4.73
N ALA A 145 13.05 -10.37 -5.50
CA ALA A 145 13.91 -11.41 -4.95
C ALA A 145 15.19 -10.83 -4.35
N LYS A 146 15.83 -9.89 -5.07
CA LYS A 146 17.06 -9.21 -4.64
C LYS A 146 16.87 -8.37 -3.37
N ASP A 147 15.73 -7.70 -3.25
CA ASP A 147 15.39 -6.90 -2.06
C ASP A 147 15.10 -7.78 -0.83
N LEU A 148 14.48 -8.94 -1.04
CA LEU A 148 14.04 -9.80 0.05
C LEU A 148 15.06 -10.86 0.50
N GLU A 149 16.03 -11.23 -0.33
CA GLU A 149 16.89 -12.40 -0.08
C GLU A 149 17.82 -12.25 1.12
N SER A 150 18.06 -11.03 1.63
CA SER A 150 18.82 -10.82 2.86
C SER A 150 18.06 -11.28 4.10
N ASP A 151 16.74 -11.13 4.11
CA ASP A 151 15.88 -11.26 5.28
C ASP A 151 14.97 -12.48 5.23
N PHE A 152 14.70 -13.00 4.01
CA PHE A 152 13.77 -14.09 3.76
C PHE A 152 14.40 -15.24 2.97
N ASN A 153 13.81 -16.43 3.11
CA ASN A 153 14.15 -17.58 2.26
C ASN A 153 13.34 -17.46 0.94
N VAL A 154 13.98 -16.98 -0.11
CA VAL A 154 13.35 -16.73 -1.39
C VAL A 154 13.60 -17.87 -2.37
N LYS A 155 12.53 -18.39 -2.98
CA LYS A 155 12.58 -19.25 -4.16
C LYS A 155 11.96 -18.53 -5.33
N LEU A 156 12.63 -18.54 -6.50
CA LEU A 156 12.18 -17.90 -7.73
C LEU A 156 12.10 -18.92 -8.86
N VAL A 157 10.91 -19.08 -9.44
CA VAL A 157 10.65 -19.97 -10.59
C VAL A 157 10.60 -19.15 -11.87
N GLU A 158 11.35 -19.60 -12.88
CA GLU A 158 11.41 -19.00 -14.21
C GLU A 158 11.39 -20.07 -15.31
N ARG A 159 10.67 -19.82 -16.40
CA ARG A 159 10.53 -20.77 -17.53
C ARG A 159 11.70 -20.71 -18.51
N ASP A 160 12.28 -19.53 -18.68
CA ASP A 160 13.39 -19.34 -19.62
C ASP A 160 14.71 -19.77 -18.98
N LYS A 161 15.37 -20.76 -19.59
CA LYS A 161 16.62 -21.32 -19.06
C LYS A 161 17.78 -20.33 -19.09
N ALA A 162 17.83 -19.44 -20.09
CA ALA A 162 18.87 -18.42 -20.17
C ALA A 162 18.66 -17.38 -19.07
N ARG A 163 17.40 -17.01 -18.82
CA ARG A 163 17.03 -16.12 -17.73
C ARG A 163 17.32 -16.75 -16.36
N CYS A 164 17.04 -18.04 -16.16
CA CYS A 164 17.42 -18.73 -14.91
C CYS A 164 18.92 -18.64 -14.65
N LYS A 165 19.75 -18.81 -15.68
CA LYS A 165 21.21 -18.69 -15.54
C LYS A 165 21.60 -17.29 -15.07
N PHE A 166 21.08 -16.25 -15.73
CA PHE A 166 21.31 -14.86 -15.33
C PHE A 166 20.89 -14.61 -13.88
N LEU A 167 19.68 -15.04 -13.50
CA LEU A 167 19.16 -14.87 -12.14
C LEU A 167 20.04 -15.56 -11.10
N SER A 168 20.55 -16.77 -11.40
CA SER A 168 21.44 -17.50 -10.50
C SER A 168 22.84 -16.89 -10.36
N GLU A 169 23.24 -16.05 -11.32
CA GLU A 169 24.51 -15.31 -11.27
C GLU A 169 24.37 -14.00 -10.48
N GLU A 170 23.18 -13.38 -10.50
CA GLU A 170 22.91 -12.06 -9.92
C GLU A 170 22.30 -12.09 -8.51
N LEU A 171 21.62 -13.19 -8.13
CA LEU A 171 21.03 -13.40 -6.81
C LEU A 171 21.98 -14.20 -5.93
N GLU A 172 22.25 -13.71 -4.71
CA GLU A 172 23.25 -14.28 -3.83
C GLU A 172 22.70 -15.40 -2.93
N ARG A 173 21.43 -15.28 -2.52
CA ARG A 173 20.83 -16.18 -1.52
C ARG A 173 19.55 -16.85 -2.00
N SER A 174 18.90 -16.30 -3.01
CA SER A 174 17.68 -16.85 -3.58
C SER A 174 17.94 -18.14 -4.34
N ILE A 175 17.03 -19.11 -4.20
CA ILE A 175 17.07 -20.36 -4.99
C ILE A 175 16.31 -20.14 -6.28
N VAL A 176 17.01 -20.25 -7.42
CA VAL A 176 16.41 -20.13 -8.74
C VAL A 176 16.04 -21.51 -9.27
N LEU A 177 14.77 -21.69 -9.65
CA LEU A 177 14.21 -22.94 -10.14
C LEU A 177 13.78 -22.77 -11.60
N HIS A 178 14.21 -23.68 -12.48
CA HIS A 178 13.75 -23.71 -13.86
C HIS A 178 12.44 -24.50 -13.95
N GLY A 179 11.34 -23.83 -14.33
CA GLY A 179 10.04 -24.50 -14.42
C GLY A 179 8.87 -23.53 -14.60
N SER A 180 7.67 -24.04 -14.39
CA SER A 180 6.42 -23.27 -14.44
C SER A 180 5.77 -23.15 -13.08
N GLY A 181 5.27 -21.96 -12.73
CA GLY A 181 4.47 -21.75 -11.52
C GLY A 181 3.13 -22.48 -11.52
N SER A 182 2.72 -23.05 -12.64
CA SER A 182 1.51 -23.89 -12.76
C SER A 182 1.82 -25.40 -12.74
N ASP A 183 3.06 -25.78 -12.43
CA ASP A 183 3.46 -27.18 -12.30
C ASP A 183 3.26 -27.66 -10.86
N GLU A 184 2.24 -28.53 -10.66
CA GLU A 184 1.87 -29.06 -9.34
C GLU A 184 2.97 -29.93 -8.72
N GLU A 185 3.71 -30.69 -9.55
CA GLU A 185 4.80 -31.55 -9.06
C GLU A 185 5.97 -30.69 -8.57
N LEU A 186 6.33 -29.65 -9.34
CA LEU A 186 7.37 -28.68 -8.93
C LEU A 186 6.98 -27.98 -7.62
N LEU A 187 5.78 -27.40 -7.54
CA LEU A 187 5.33 -26.69 -6.35
C LEU A 187 5.32 -27.60 -5.11
N SER A 188 4.85 -28.84 -5.25
CA SER A 188 4.79 -29.81 -4.16
C SER A 188 6.19 -30.26 -3.70
N SER A 189 7.11 -30.53 -4.63
CA SER A 189 8.49 -30.90 -4.31
C SER A 189 9.26 -29.79 -3.60
N GLU A 190 8.88 -28.54 -3.85
CA GLU A 190 9.49 -27.35 -3.25
C GLU A 190 8.83 -26.90 -1.94
N ASN A 191 7.90 -27.72 -1.38
CA ASN A 191 7.21 -27.51 -0.11
C ASN A 191 6.35 -26.22 -0.11
N ILE A 192 5.51 -26.04 -1.12
CA ILE A 192 4.64 -24.87 -1.27
C ILE A 192 3.68 -24.71 -0.07
N ASP A 193 3.31 -25.80 0.61
CA ASP A 193 2.48 -25.82 1.81
C ASP A 193 3.12 -25.12 3.02
N GLN A 194 4.43 -24.93 2.98
CA GLN A 194 5.17 -24.20 4.00
C GLN A 194 5.50 -22.75 3.59
N THR A 195 5.02 -22.33 2.39
CA THR A 195 5.25 -20.98 1.87
C THR A 195 4.33 -19.98 2.58
N ASP A 196 4.93 -18.91 3.13
CA ASP A 196 4.17 -17.85 3.77
C ASP A 196 3.54 -16.92 2.72
N VAL A 197 4.30 -16.53 1.69
CA VAL A 197 3.81 -15.69 0.58
C VAL A 197 4.20 -16.27 -0.77
N PHE A 198 3.22 -16.47 -1.61
CA PHE A 198 3.39 -16.84 -3.01
C PHE A 198 3.08 -15.63 -3.90
N CYS A 199 4.03 -15.22 -4.72
CA CYS A 199 3.94 -14.07 -5.61
C CYS A 199 3.96 -14.53 -7.07
N ALA A 200 2.88 -14.32 -7.84
CA ALA A 200 2.86 -14.56 -9.27
C ALA A 200 3.00 -13.23 -10.03
N LEU A 201 4.19 -13.01 -10.63
CA LEU A 201 4.64 -11.73 -11.17
C LEU A 201 5.08 -11.84 -12.64
N THR A 202 4.44 -12.72 -13.39
CA THR A 202 4.69 -12.85 -14.83
C THR A 202 3.90 -11.80 -15.62
N ASN A 203 4.16 -11.67 -16.92
CA ASN A 203 3.39 -10.82 -17.83
C ASN A 203 2.07 -11.46 -18.31
N ASP A 204 1.75 -12.66 -17.86
CA ASP A 204 0.59 -13.45 -18.25
C ASP A 204 -0.39 -13.50 -17.07
N ASP A 205 -1.46 -12.70 -17.14
CA ASP A 205 -2.44 -12.55 -16.08
C ASP A 205 -3.14 -13.86 -15.73
N GLU A 206 -3.49 -14.66 -16.76
CA GLU A 206 -4.13 -15.97 -16.60
C GLU A 206 -3.18 -16.95 -15.88
N ALA A 207 -1.90 -16.97 -16.26
CA ALA A 207 -0.90 -17.79 -15.59
C ALA A 207 -0.71 -17.36 -14.14
N ASN A 208 -0.72 -16.03 -13.84
CA ASN A 208 -0.61 -15.51 -12.50
C ASN A 208 -1.82 -15.93 -11.62
N ILE A 209 -3.04 -15.81 -12.16
CA ILE A 209 -4.27 -16.21 -11.47
C ILE A 209 -4.26 -17.73 -11.21
N MET A 210 -3.99 -18.54 -12.23
CA MET A 210 -4.07 -19.99 -12.12
C MET A 210 -2.97 -20.58 -11.23
N SER A 211 -1.73 -20.09 -11.32
CA SER A 211 -0.65 -20.54 -10.43
C SER A 211 -0.94 -20.18 -8.96
N SER A 212 -1.54 -19.03 -8.72
CA SER A 212 -1.93 -18.63 -7.36
C SER A 212 -3.08 -19.46 -6.80
N PHE A 213 -4.06 -19.84 -7.63
CA PHE A 213 -5.11 -20.77 -7.20
C PHE A 213 -4.53 -22.13 -6.85
N LEU A 214 -3.59 -22.61 -7.66
CA LEU A 214 -2.90 -23.87 -7.40
C LEU A 214 -2.09 -23.81 -6.11
N ALA A 215 -1.27 -22.77 -5.94
CA ALA A 215 -0.48 -22.56 -4.74
C ALA A 215 -1.35 -22.50 -3.47
N LYS A 216 -2.48 -21.76 -3.54
CA LYS A 216 -3.44 -21.67 -2.41
C LYS A 216 -4.08 -23.02 -2.10
N LYS A 217 -4.45 -23.79 -3.13
CA LYS A 217 -4.98 -25.17 -3.00
C LYS A 217 -3.95 -26.11 -2.35
N LEU A 218 -2.68 -25.93 -2.68
CA LEU A 218 -1.57 -26.74 -2.15
C LEU A 218 -1.09 -26.28 -0.75
N GLY A 219 -1.64 -25.18 -0.21
CA GLY A 219 -1.39 -24.80 1.18
C GLY A 219 -0.59 -23.51 1.37
N ALA A 220 -0.23 -22.76 0.33
CA ALA A 220 0.39 -21.44 0.48
C ALA A 220 -0.50 -20.53 1.35
N LYS A 221 0.10 -19.86 2.35
CA LYS A 221 -0.66 -19.09 3.35
C LYS A 221 -1.25 -17.81 2.76
N LYS A 222 -0.45 -17.04 2.01
CA LYS A 222 -0.86 -15.78 1.36
C LYS A 222 -0.46 -15.81 -0.12
N THR A 223 -1.30 -15.24 -0.97
CA THR A 223 -1.04 -15.13 -2.42
C THR A 223 -1.13 -13.70 -2.87
N MET A 224 -0.16 -13.27 -3.66
CA MET A 224 -0.10 -11.95 -4.28
C MET A 224 0.10 -12.12 -5.79
N ILE A 225 -0.64 -11.36 -6.59
CA ILE A 225 -0.53 -11.45 -8.04
C ILE A 225 -0.41 -10.09 -8.70
N LEU A 226 0.29 -10.08 -9.83
CA LEU A 226 0.28 -8.98 -10.78
C LEU A 226 -0.85 -9.20 -11.80
N VAL A 227 -1.68 -8.18 -12.03
CA VAL A 227 -2.75 -8.20 -13.03
C VAL A 227 -2.74 -6.91 -13.84
N ASN A 228 -2.52 -7.03 -15.14
CA ASN A 228 -2.47 -5.89 -16.05
C ASN A 228 -3.84 -5.55 -16.63
N ASN A 229 -4.71 -6.55 -16.83
CA ASN A 229 -6.03 -6.36 -17.41
C ASN A 229 -7.08 -6.08 -16.32
N ILE A 230 -7.62 -4.86 -16.35
CA ILE A 230 -8.65 -4.40 -15.40
C ILE A 230 -9.88 -5.33 -15.35
N SER A 231 -10.23 -5.96 -16.48
CA SER A 231 -11.40 -6.85 -16.54
C SER A 231 -11.29 -8.08 -15.65
N TYR A 232 -10.09 -8.49 -15.27
CA TYR A 232 -9.90 -9.62 -14.35
C TYR A 232 -10.14 -9.24 -12.89
N MET A 233 -10.02 -7.96 -12.53
CA MET A 233 -10.13 -7.51 -11.14
C MET A 233 -11.49 -7.86 -10.51
N ASP A 234 -12.56 -7.79 -11.31
CA ASP A 234 -13.93 -8.04 -10.83
C ASP A 234 -14.26 -9.54 -10.70
N ILE A 235 -13.55 -10.38 -11.46
CA ILE A 235 -13.83 -11.82 -11.48
C ILE A 235 -12.92 -12.64 -10.58
N ILE A 236 -11.84 -12.06 -10.04
CA ILE A 236 -10.91 -12.73 -9.15
C ILE A 236 -11.58 -12.97 -7.79
N PRO A 237 -11.77 -14.25 -7.37
CA PRO A 237 -12.38 -14.55 -6.08
C PRO A 237 -11.40 -14.26 -4.93
N LYS A 238 -11.75 -13.32 -4.06
CA LYS A 238 -10.95 -12.91 -2.89
C LYS A 238 -10.59 -14.03 -1.90
N ARG A 239 -11.26 -15.18 -1.99
CA ARG A 239 -10.95 -16.35 -1.15
C ARG A 239 -9.68 -17.09 -1.58
N PHE A 240 -9.18 -16.87 -2.82
CA PHE A 240 -8.02 -17.57 -3.36
C PHE A 240 -6.83 -16.66 -3.60
N ILE A 241 -7.06 -15.34 -3.70
CA ILE A 241 -6.03 -14.35 -3.93
C ILE A 241 -6.20 -13.27 -2.89
N ASP A 242 -5.17 -13.09 -2.07
CA ASP A 242 -5.20 -12.17 -0.94
C ASP A 242 -4.91 -10.74 -1.40
N ASN A 243 -3.89 -10.55 -2.26
CA ASN A 243 -3.53 -9.24 -2.80
C ASN A 243 -3.41 -9.28 -4.32
N VAL A 244 -3.99 -8.28 -4.97
CA VAL A 244 -3.87 -8.05 -6.41
C VAL A 244 -3.21 -6.71 -6.65
N VAL A 245 -2.07 -6.70 -7.31
CA VAL A 245 -1.33 -5.50 -7.68
C VAL A 245 -1.56 -5.22 -9.16
N ALA A 246 -2.04 -4.02 -9.45
CA ALA A 246 -2.32 -3.57 -10.81
C ALA A 246 -1.37 -2.41 -11.18
N PRO A 247 -0.39 -2.62 -12.06
CA PRO A 247 0.61 -1.62 -12.44
C PRO A 247 0.01 -0.29 -12.90
N TYR A 248 -1.06 -0.35 -13.68
CA TYR A 248 -1.72 0.85 -14.20
C TYR A 248 -2.26 1.75 -13.09
N ARG A 249 -2.66 1.22 -11.93
CA ARG A 249 -3.15 2.03 -10.80
C ARG A 249 -2.05 2.90 -10.21
N LEU A 250 -0.88 2.31 -9.96
CA LEU A 250 0.29 3.05 -9.48
C LEU A 250 0.71 4.11 -10.48
N THR A 251 0.72 3.76 -11.77
CA THR A 251 1.02 4.74 -12.83
C THR A 251 -0.01 5.87 -12.87
N ILE A 252 -1.30 5.58 -12.73
CA ILE A 252 -2.35 6.62 -12.70
C ILE A 252 -2.16 7.52 -11.49
N SER A 253 -1.92 6.98 -10.30
CA SER A 253 -1.70 7.80 -9.09
C SER A 253 -0.51 8.75 -9.28
N LEU A 254 0.62 8.27 -9.80
CA LEU A 254 1.80 9.09 -10.08
C LEU A 254 1.54 10.17 -11.13
N VAL A 255 0.86 9.83 -12.24
CA VAL A 255 0.51 10.82 -13.27
C VAL A 255 -0.49 11.85 -12.75
N MET A 256 -1.46 11.43 -11.93
CA MET A 256 -2.45 12.35 -11.35
C MET A 256 -1.82 13.32 -10.35
N GLN A 257 -0.82 12.89 -9.60
CA GLN A 257 -0.02 13.72 -8.73
C GLN A 257 0.61 14.88 -9.52
N ASP A 258 1.24 14.58 -10.67
CA ASP A 258 1.91 15.59 -11.50
C ASP A 258 0.95 16.50 -12.28
N LEU A 259 -0.26 16.01 -12.60
CA LEU A 259 -1.22 16.76 -13.40
C LEU A 259 -2.16 17.66 -12.60
N ARG A 260 -2.24 17.50 -11.28
CA ARG A 260 -3.07 18.37 -10.45
C ARG A 260 -2.43 19.74 -10.33
N GLU A 261 -3.22 20.79 -10.63
CA GLU A 261 -2.79 22.20 -10.56
C GLU A 261 -2.60 22.70 -9.12
N ALA A 262 -3.09 21.98 -8.14
CA ALA A 262 -2.88 22.27 -6.72
C ALA A 262 -1.58 21.59 -6.27
N ASP A 263 -0.85 22.20 -5.33
CA ASP A 263 0.39 21.67 -4.75
C ASP A 263 0.10 20.47 -3.84
N PHE A 264 -0.45 19.40 -4.45
CA PHE A 264 -0.56 18.11 -3.80
C PHE A 264 0.80 17.41 -3.85
N ALA A 265 1.35 17.12 -2.68
CA ALA A 265 2.58 16.35 -2.57
C ALA A 265 2.36 14.88 -2.93
N GLN A 266 1.16 14.33 -2.67
CA GLN A 266 0.82 12.95 -2.98
C GLN A 266 -0.68 12.70 -3.11
N ASP A 267 -1.05 11.76 -4.00
CA ASP A 267 -2.42 11.29 -4.23
C ASP A 267 -2.45 9.76 -4.27
N VAL A 268 -3.25 9.15 -3.42
CA VAL A 268 -3.32 7.70 -3.27
C VAL A 268 -4.75 7.18 -3.35
N LEU A 269 -5.00 6.31 -4.33
CA LEU A 269 -6.26 5.58 -4.46
C LEU A 269 -6.37 4.48 -3.39
N LEU A 270 -7.27 4.65 -2.43
CA LEU A 270 -7.43 3.69 -1.32
C LEU A 270 -8.08 2.38 -1.76
N LYS A 271 -9.10 2.45 -2.62
CA LYS A 271 -9.80 1.24 -3.09
C LYS A 271 -10.43 1.46 -4.46
N MET A 272 -10.16 0.56 -5.40
CA MET A 272 -10.45 0.72 -6.83
C MET A 272 -11.89 1.06 -7.19
N HIS A 273 -12.87 0.58 -6.42
CA HIS A 273 -14.30 0.76 -6.76
C HIS A 273 -15.08 1.61 -5.76
N SER A 274 -14.41 2.20 -4.76
CA SER A 274 -15.10 2.94 -3.70
C SER A 274 -15.09 4.45 -3.92
N GLY A 275 -14.27 4.96 -4.83
CA GLY A 275 -14.05 6.39 -5.00
C GLY A 275 -13.34 7.05 -3.83
N ALA A 276 -12.83 6.29 -2.86
CA ALA A 276 -12.10 6.83 -1.73
C ALA A 276 -10.63 7.05 -2.10
N GLU A 277 -10.13 8.22 -1.75
CA GLU A 277 -8.75 8.65 -2.01
C GLU A 277 -8.15 9.27 -0.74
N ALA A 278 -6.81 9.26 -0.67
CA ALA A 278 -6.06 10.05 0.30
C ALA A 278 -5.15 11.00 -0.47
N VAL A 279 -5.11 12.25 -0.05
CA VAL A 279 -4.25 13.26 -0.65
C VAL A 279 -3.40 13.92 0.42
N GLU A 280 -2.18 14.28 0.06
CA GLU A 280 -1.29 15.11 0.86
C GLU A 280 -1.10 16.44 0.15
N GLY A 281 -1.21 17.54 0.89
CA GLY A 281 -0.93 18.87 0.37
C GLY A 281 -0.31 19.77 1.44
N VAL A 282 0.44 20.77 0.99
CA VAL A 282 1.05 21.78 1.86
C VAL A 282 0.09 22.95 2.03
N VAL A 283 -0.10 23.39 3.26
CA VAL A 283 -0.97 24.52 3.59
C VAL A 283 -0.25 25.84 3.32
N HIS A 284 -0.73 26.58 2.32
CA HIS A 284 -0.18 27.88 1.97
C HIS A 284 -1.01 29.04 2.55
N SER A 285 -0.35 30.19 2.75
CA SER A 285 -1.04 31.43 3.13
C SER A 285 -1.72 32.00 1.89
N ASN A 286 -3.04 31.84 1.80
CA ASN A 286 -3.85 32.32 0.70
C ASN A 286 -5.21 32.85 1.22
N PRO A 287 -6.06 33.49 0.39
CA PRO A 287 -7.37 34.01 0.82
C PRO A 287 -8.30 32.95 1.40
N PHE A 288 -8.15 31.67 1.03
CA PHE A 288 -9.01 30.59 1.53
C PHE A 288 -8.55 30.07 2.88
N THR A 289 -7.24 30.11 3.17
CA THR A 289 -6.67 29.60 4.44
C THR A 289 -6.52 30.66 5.51
N SER A 290 -6.50 31.95 5.14
CA SER A 290 -6.26 33.09 6.05
C SER A 290 -7.17 33.10 7.29
N ASP A 291 -8.41 32.66 7.12
CA ASP A 291 -9.39 32.60 8.22
C ASP A 291 -9.25 31.36 9.11
N PHE A 292 -8.45 30.38 8.73
CA PHE A 292 -8.31 29.08 9.42
C PHE A 292 -6.94 28.87 10.06
N ILE A 293 -5.90 29.55 9.58
CA ILE A 293 -4.57 29.54 10.20
C ILE A 293 -4.69 30.03 11.65
N GLY A 294 -4.15 29.24 12.58
CA GLY A 294 -4.25 29.49 14.02
C GLY A 294 -5.56 29.07 14.65
N LYS A 295 -6.46 28.40 13.92
CA LYS A 295 -7.66 27.77 14.48
C LYS A 295 -7.49 26.26 14.63
N PRO A 296 -8.28 25.60 15.50
CA PRO A 296 -8.24 24.16 15.64
C PRO A 296 -8.46 23.43 14.32
N VAL A 297 -7.67 22.42 14.06
CA VAL A 297 -7.73 21.61 12.81
C VAL A 297 -9.10 20.94 12.66
N VAL A 298 -9.73 20.57 13.75
CA VAL A 298 -11.06 19.94 13.76
C VAL A 298 -12.20 20.90 13.33
N ASP A 299 -11.95 22.21 13.36
CA ASP A 299 -12.92 23.25 12.97
C ASP A 299 -12.77 23.69 11.51
N LEU A 300 -11.87 23.05 10.75
CA LEU A 300 -11.73 23.32 9.31
C LEU A 300 -13.03 22.99 8.58
N PRO A 301 -13.51 23.85 7.67
CA PRO A 301 -14.71 23.61 6.88
C PRO A 301 -14.42 22.64 5.73
N ILE A 302 -14.17 21.39 6.08
CA ILE A 302 -13.97 20.31 5.12
C ILE A 302 -15.30 19.61 4.81
N PRO A 303 -15.48 19.04 3.60
CA PRO A 303 -16.66 18.28 3.23
C PRO A 303 -16.98 17.16 4.22
N GLU A 304 -18.26 16.75 4.31
CA GLU A 304 -18.68 15.64 5.16
C GLU A 304 -17.96 14.32 4.78
N GLU A 305 -17.67 14.16 3.49
CA GLU A 305 -16.96 13.04 2.90
C GLU A 305 -15.45 13.05 3.18
N ALA A 306 -14.91 14.15 3.69
CA ALA A 306 -13.49 14.31 4.01
C ALA A 306 -13.20 14.09 5.49
N SER A 307 -12.00 13.61 5.80
CA SER A 307 -11.47 13.53 7.17
C SER A 307 -9.97 13.79 7.17
N ILE A 308 -9.49 14.56 8.15
CA ILE A 308 -8.07 14.80 8.34
C ILE A 308 -7.47 13.55 8.99
N GLY A 309 -6.46 12.98 8.37
CA GLY A 309 -5.77 11.79 8.84
C GLY A 309 -4.62 12.11 9.77
N ALA A 310 -3.74 13.03 9.34
CA ALA A 310 -2.61 13.54 10.12
C ALA A 310 -2.15 14.89 9.59
N ILE A 311 -1.34 15.56 10.37
CA ILE A 311 -0.54 16.71 9.97
C ILE A 311 0.93 16.38 10.20
N VAL A 312 1.81 16.76 9.25
CA VAL A 312 3.25 16.73 9.48
C VAL A 312 3.76 18.16 9.56
N ARG A 313 4.46 18.46 10.65
CA ARG A 313 5.06 19.76 10.94
C ARG A 313 6.42 19.55 11.59
N ASP A 314 7.46 20.20 11.08
CA ASP A 314 8.82 20.10 11.61
C ASP A 314 9.27 18.63 11.81
N GLU A 315 9.06 17.79 10.81
CA GLU A 315 9.36 16.34 10.82
C GLU A 315 8.65 15.55 11.95
N LYS A 316 7.52 16.05 12.47
CA LYS A 316 6.69 15.38 13.48
C LYS A 316 5.31 15.07 12.95
N ILE A 317 4.85 13.86 13.22
CA ILE A 317 3.47 13.45 12.93
C ILE A 317 2.58 13.98 14.08
N LEU A 318 1.53 14.70 13.73
CA LEU A 318 0.55 15.24 14.68
C LEU A 318 -0.83 14.67 14.34
N MET A 319 -1.43 13.98 15.31
CA MET A 319 -2.78 13.43 15.12
C MET A 319 -3.84 14.52 15.34
N PRO A 320 -4.94 14.53 14.57
CA PRO A 320 -6.00 15.53 14.69
C PRO A 320 -6.57 15.55 16.11
N SER A 321 -6.57 16.72 16.72
CA SER A 321 -7.13 16.97 18.06
C SER A 321 -7.73 18.36 18.14
N ASN A 322 -8.54 18.60 19.19
CA ASN A 322 -9.15 19.91 19.42
C ASN A 322 -8.13 21.02 19.74
N ASP A 323 -6.95 20.63 20.23
CA ASP A 323 -5.90 21.57 20.62
C ASP A 323 -4.87 21.82 19.51
N LEU A 324 -4.92 21.04 18.41
CA LEU A 324 -4.00 21.18 17.30
C LEU A 324 -4.46 22.32 16.38
N MET A 325 -3.67 23.40 16.34
CA MET A 325 -3.94 24.57 15.50
C MET A 325 -3.28 24.39 14.12
N LEU A 326 -3.99 24.78 13.06
CA LEU A 326 -3.44 24.80 11.70
C LEU A 326 -2.37 25.88 11.57
N SER A 327 -1.27 25.56 10.89
CA SER A 327 -0.16 26.47 10.58
C SER A 327 0.15 26.48 9.09
N ILE A 328 0.81 27.54 8.63
CA ILE A 328 1.43 27.58 7.29
C ILE A 328 2.52 26.51 7.24
N ASP A 329 2.76 25.94 6.08
CA ASP A 329 3.72 24.88 5.80
C ASP A 329 3.39 23.53 6.48
N ASP A 330 2.17 23.37 7.04
CA ASP A 330 1.69 22.07 7.47
C ASP A 330 1.48 21.17 6.25
N HIS A 331 2.00 19.95 6.28
CA HIS A 331 1.61 18.89 5.37
C HIS A 331 0.35 18.22 5.90
N LEU A 332 -0.75 18.46 5.23
CA LEU A 332 -2.06 17.96 5.62
C LEU A 332 -2.42 16.71 4.82
N ILE A 333 -2.61 15.58 5.50
CA ILE A 333 -3.04 14.32 4.88
C ILE A 333 -4.55 14.20 5.08
N VAL A 334 -5.30 14.20 3.97
CA VAL A 334 -6.77 14.18 4.00
C VAL A 334 -7.31 12.96 3.28
N PHE A 335 -8.29 12.33 3.89
CA PHE A 335 -9.01 11.18 3.37
C PHE A 335 -10.38 11.57 2.87
N PHE A 336 -10.76 11.06 1.72
CA PHE A 336 -12.06 11.24 1.11
C PHE A 336 -12.75 9.89 0.97
N THR A 337 -13.99 9.81 1.41
CA THR A 337 -14.86 8.65 1.14
C THR A 337 -15.49 8.71 -0.25
N ASP A 338 -15.53 9.93 -0.85
CA ASP A 338 -15.89 10.18 -2.24
C ASP A 338 -14.94 11.23 -2.83
N LYS A 339 -14.24 10.87 -3.91
CA LYS A 339 -13.30 11.76 -4.61
C LYS A 339 -13.93 13.02 -5.20
N GLN A 340 -15.24 13.04 -5.38
CA GLN A 340 -15.94 14.24 -5.88
C GLN A 340 -15.83 15.43 -4.92
N ALA A 341 -15.49 15.19 -3.65
CA ALA A 341 -15.28 16.23 -2.65
C ALA A 341 -13.86 16.83 -2.65
N ILE A 342 -12.90 16.25 -3.38
CA ILE A 342 -11.51 16.75 -3.41
C ILE A 342 -11.41 18.22 -3.87
N PRO A 343 -12.11 18.66 -4.96
CA PRO A 343 -12.01 20.04 -5.44
C PRO A 343 -12.40 21.10 -4.39
N GLU A 344 -13.19 20.74 -3.38
CA GLU A 344 -13.63 21.70 -2.34
C GLU A 344 -12.49 22.11 -1.42
N ILE A 345 -11.47 21.28 -1.25
CA ILE A 345 -10.31 21.59 -0.41
C ILE A 345 -9.00 21.81 -1.17
N GLU A 346 -8.99 21.66 -2.50
CA GLU A 346 -7.82 21.99 -3.34
C GLU A 346 -7.32 23.43 -3.11
N ASN A 347 -8.26 24.34 -2.84
CA ASN A 347 -7.92 25.74 -2.61
C ASN A 347 -7.05 25.97 -1.36
N TYR A 348 -7.03 25.05 -0.40
CA TYR A 348 -6.14 25.16 0.78
C TYR A 348 -4.67 24.96 0.44
N PHE A 349 -4.40 24.25 -0.66
CA PHE A 349 -3.07 23.86 -1.09
C PHE A 349 -2.52 24.69 -2.26
N ARG A 350 -3.30 25.66 -2.79
CA ARG A 350 -2.82 26.51 -3.89
C ARG A 350 -1.85 27.59 -3.41
N GLU A 351 -0.68 27.68 -4.03
CA GLU A 351 0.12 28.90 -4.01
C GLU A 351 -0.60 30.02 -4.75
N VAL A 352 -0.54 31.25 -4.23
CA VAL A 352 -1.16 32.46 -4.83
C VAL A 352 -0.08 33.36 -5.40
#